data_92c5c33a31a6437affbc23cf14278a71
#
_entry.id   92c5c33a31a6437affbc23cf14278a71
#
_cell.length_a   1.000
_cell.length_b   1.000
_cell.length_c   1.000
_cell.angle_alpha   90.00
_cell.angle_beta   90.00
_cell.angle_gamma   90.00
#
_symmetry.space_group_name_H-M   'P 1'
#
loop_
_entity.id
_entity.type
_entity.pdbx_description
1 polymer ?
#
loop_
_entity_poly.entity_id
_entity_poly.type
_entity_poly.pdbx_seq_one_letter_code
_entity_poly.pdbx_strand_id
1 'polypeptide(L)'
;MIKFKTTLMASVLALCAATAANAADLTVWGLQAFNKDADALIGQMAKDFGKAKGIDVQYVVVPANVLTERLASAFEGKAAPDAFMQLGQNSQYYAQSGLTKPVDDILASMRARDGGVYESMVPQAIYEGHAHSVPIEIDLVPMFARKDLIAETGLPVPETWEDLRKVSRAIIKKNPQYVGLGIPLSNANDAESQLRMLFWSFGGAMFSEDSKSVTWNSPETVAAYQFIKDMYEEGTITRNVVTWDDGGNNTAYQTGRAAFIMNPPSVYSWMVENDKKLLENSVLINIPKGPGEKGRSATLLGSFSWLVSSQTKQEALAKEWIQYFFQSENYEKLIQTTGGRWYPIFPALAKSMPLFKDNPSFANFDKLATDGLTIGFKGAPTPLASQVYTAKILSSSVQQMIVDGKSPQDAAAWAQAEVEKLASAKK
;
A
#
# COMPACT_ATOMS: atom_id res chain seq x y z
N MET A 1 78.08 -36.32 -8.00
CA MET A 1 77.99 -34.97 -8.63
C MET A 1 76.71 -34.94 -9.46
N ILE A 2 75.62 -34.41 -8.89
CA ILE A 2 74.31 -34.27 -9.58
C ILE A 2 74.15 -32.81 -9.91
N LYS A 3 74.08 -32.47 -11.20
CA LYS A 3 73.88 -31.09 -11.70
C LYS A 3 72.38 -30.74 -11.63
N PHE A 4 72.02 -29.75 -10.80
CA PHE A 4 70.69 -29.12 -10.80
C PHE A 4 70.55 -28.18 -12.00
N LYS A 5 69.55 -28.42 -12.86
CA LYS A 5 69.14 -27.52 -13.90
C LYS A 5 68.12 -26.55 -13.33
N THR A 6 68.42 -25.28 -13.29
CA THR A 6 67.52 -24.16 -12.97
C THR A 6 66.58 -23.93 -14.11
N THR A 7 65.27 -24.20 -13.93
CA THR A 7 64.22 -23.86 -14.87
C THR A 7 63.66 -22.48 -14.51
N LEU A 8 63.81 -21.54 -15.40
CA LEU A 8 63.29 -20.19 -15.31
C LEU A 8 61.76 -20.23 -15.49
N MET A 9 61.00 -19.92 -14.43
CA MET A 9 59.55 -19.80 -14.49
C MET A 9 59.20 -18.36 -14.90
N ALA A 10 58.77 -18.18 -16.14
CA ALA A 10 58.26 -16.90 -16.64
C ALA A 10 56.84 -16.71 -16.07
N SER A 11 56.68 -15.76 -15.17
CA SER A 11 55.41 -15.32 -14.64
C SER A 11 54.64 -14.52 -15.69
N VAL A 12 53.59 -15.12 -16.25
CA VAL A 12 52.60 -14.41 -17.08
C VAL A 12 51.75 -13.60 -16.14
N LEU A 13 51.96 -12.29 -16.04
CA LEU A 13 51.00 -11.36 -15.47
C LEU A 13 49.78 -11.29 -16.41
N ALA A 14 48.72 -12.03 -16.08
CA ALA A 14 47.43 -11.82 -16.66
C ALA A 14 46.87 -10.47 -16.13
N LEU A 15 46.91 -9.46 -16.98
CA LEU A 15 46.22 -8.18 -16.78
C LEU A 15 44.71 -8.49 -16.80
N CYS A 16 44.11 -8.75 -15.64
CA CYS A 16 42.66 -8.68 -15.50
C CYS A 16 42.25 -7.22 -15.69
N ALA A 17 41.92 -6.85 -16.91
CA ALA A 17 41.14 -5.67 -17.18
C ALA A 17 39.77 -5.92 -16.53
N ALA A 18 39.61 -5.51 -15.26
CA ALA A 18 38.31 -5.34 -14.67
C ALA A 18 37.62 -4.30 -15.55
N THR A 19 36.71 -4.75 -16.40
CA THR A 19 35.72 -3.86 -16.99
C THR A 19 34.98 -3.27 -15.78
N ALA A 20 35.30 -2.02 -15.44
CA ALA A 20 34.50 -1.24 -14.53
C ALA A 20 33.10 -1.31 -15.13
N ALA A 21 32.19 -2.08 -14.50
CA ALA A 21 30.79 -1.97 -14.80
C ALA A 21 30.46 -0.49 -14.56
N ASN A 22 30.22 0.26 -15.63
CA ASN A 22 29.78 1.64 -15.49
C ASN A 22 28.57 1.64 -14.57
N ALA A 23 28.68 2.31 -13.43
CA ALA A 23 27.52 2.55 -12.59
C ALA A 23 26.48 3.26 -13.47
N ALA A 24 25.22 2.85 -13.39
CA ALA A 24 24.14 3.54 -14.10
C ALA A 24 24.15 5.04 -13.75
N ASP A 25 23.85 5.88 -14.74
CA ASP A 25 23.76 7.33 -14.52
C ASP A 25 22.58 7.71 -13.61
N LEU A 26 21.54 6.88 -13.59
CA LEU A 26 20.39 7.03 -12.72
C LEU A 26 19.88 5.65 -12.26
N THR A 27 19.68 5.47 -10.96
CA THR A 27 19.10 4.26 -10.37
C THR A 27 17.71 4.56 -9.83
N VAL A 28 16.71 3.79 -10.28
CA VAL A 28 15.30 3.99 -9.92
C VAL A 28 14.71 2.68 -9.38
N TRP A 29 14.12 2.72 -8.20
CA TRP A 29 13.40 1.57 -7.65
C TRP A 29 11.90 1.80 -7.68
N GLY A 30 11.19 0.94 -8.43
CA GLY A 30 9.72 0.89 -8.43
C GLY A 30 9.21 -0.10 -7.41
N LEU A 31 8.07 0.20 -6.81
CA LEU A 31 7.30 -0.76 -6.03
C LEU A 31 6.44 -1.61 -6.98
N GLN A 32 6.37 -2.91 -6.74
CA GLN A 32 5.52 -3.84 -7.49
C GLN A 32 4.07 -3.34 -7.55
N ALA A 33 3.54 -3.16 -8.76
CA ALA A 33 2.20 -2.61 -8.99
C ALA A 33 1.06 -3.65 -8.87
N PHE A 34 1.38 -4.93 -8.62
CA PHE A 34 0.42 -6.05 -8.66
C PHE A 34 -0.33 -6.18 -10.00
N ASN A 35 0.28 -5.65 -11.06
CA ASN A 35 -0.13 -5.78 -12.46
C ASN A 35 1.15 -5.87 -13.31
N LYS A 36 1.36 -7.01 -13.98
CA LYS A 36 2.61 -7.30 -14.70
C LYS A 36 2.86 -6.34 -15.86
N ASP A 37 1.79 -5.94 -16.55
CA ASP A 37 1.91 -5.05 -17.71
C ASP A 37 2.22 -3.61 -17.26
N ALA A 38 1.71 -3.18 -16.11
CA ALA A 38 2.06 -1.90 -15.51
C ALA A 38 3.52 -1.89 -15.07
N ASP A 39 4.01 -2.94 -14.38
CA ASP A 39 5.43 -3.06 -14.01
C ASP A 39 6.34 -3.03 -15.24
N ALA A 40 5.99 -3.76 -16.30
CA ALA A 40 6.71 -3.77 -17.56
C ALA A 40 6.71 -2.40 -18.26
N LEU A 41 5.56 -1.71 -18.26
CA LEU A 41 5.41 -0.38 -18.86
C LEU A 41 6.27 0.66 -18.14
N ILE A 42 6.30 0.66 -16.81
CA ILE A 42 7.16 1.59 -16.04
C ILE A 42 8.64 1.31 -16.36
N GLY A 43 9.02 0.03 -16.44
CA GLY A 43 10.37 -0.35 -16.87
C GLY A 43 10.71 0.11 -18.30
N GLN A 44 9.73 0.08 -19.21
CA GLN A 44 9.91 0.61 -20.57
C GLN A 44 10.03 2.15 -20.55
N MET A 45 9.20 2.84 -19.77
CA MET A 45 9.29 4.30 -19.59
C MET A 45 10.68 4.72 -19.08
N ALA A 46 11.29 3.95 -18.17
CA ALA A 46 12.65 4.21 -17.69
C ALA A 46 13.71 4.08 -18.81
N LYS A 47 13.57 3.06 -19.66
CA LYS A 47 14.44 2.89 -20.83
C LYS A 47 14.28 4.02 -21.85
N ASP A 48 13.03 4.41 -22.12
CA ASP A 48 12.71 5.49 -23.08
C ASP A 48 13.23 6.85 -22.58
N PHE A 49 13.10 7.12 -21.26
CA PHE A 49 13.71 8.28 -20.62
C PHE A 49 15.23 8.27 -20.77
N GLY A 50 15.90 7.14 -20.47
CA GLY A 50 17.32 6.99 -20.63
C GLY A 50 17.78 7.27 -22.06
N LYS A 51 17.07 6.68 -23.05
CA LYS A 51 17.33 6.93 -24.47
C LYS A 51 17.17 8.40 -24.86
N ALA A 52 16.09 9.05 -24.39
CA ALA A 52 15.82 10.46 -24.69
C ALA A 52 16.89 11.41 -24.11
N LYS A 53 17.47 11.03 -22.96
CA LYS A 53 18.53 11.80 -22.27
C LYS A 53 19.94 11.40 -22.66
N GLY A 54 20.14 10.28 -23.35
CA GLY A 54 21.46 9.74 -23.68
C GLY A 54 22.22 9.20 -22.46
N ILE A 55 21.51 8.63 -21.48
CA ILE A 55 22.04 8.12 -20.21
C ILE A 55 21.60 6.65 -19.98
N ASP A 56 22.33 5.95 -19.10
CA ASP A 56 21.94 4.64 -18.61
C ASP A 56 21.03 4.77 -17.37
N VAL A 57 19.83 4.17 -17.44
CA VAL A 57 18.87 4.16 -16.33
C VAL A 57 18.63 2.73 -15.87
N GLN A 58 19.05 2.43 -14.65
CA GLN A 58 18.76 1.16 -14.01
C GLN A 58 17.41 1.23 -13.28
N TYR A 59 16.41 0.54 -13.81
CA TYR A 59 15.10 0.39 -13.16
C TYR A 59 14.96 -0.99 -12.51
N VAL A 60 14.58 -1.00 -11.23
CA VAL A 60 14.40 -2.24 -10.45
C VAL A 60 13.01 -2.25 -9.85
N VAL A 61 12.21 -3.29 -10.14
CA VAL A 61 10.94 -3.56 -9.42
C VAL A 61 11.25 -4.27 -8.11
N VAL A 62 10.77 -3.72 -7.00
CA VAL A 62 10.95 -4.29 -5.67
C VAL A 62 9.62 -4.83 -5.16
N PRO A 63 9.53 -6.10 -4.73
CA PRO A 63 8.32 -6.64 -4.11
C PRO A 63 7.92 -5.87 -2.84
N ALA A 64 6.62 -5.69 -2.64
CA ALA A 64 6.08 -4.87 -1.55
C ALA A 64 6.49 -5.36 -0.15
N ASN A 65 6.54 -6.67 0.03
CA ASN A 65 6.85 -7.31 1.31
C ASN A 65 8.30 -7.15 1.79
N VAL A 66 9.23 -6.75 0.90
CA VAL A 66 10.66 -6.56 1.23
C VAL A 66 11.17 -5.15 0.98
N LEU A 67 10.31 -4.24 0.50
CA LEU A 67 10.74 -2.90 0.08
C LEU A 67 11.33 -2.10 1.24
N THR A 68 10.67 -2.09 2.39
CA THR A 68 11.08 -1.28 3.55
C THR A 68 12.44 -1.70 4.08
N GLU A 69 12.66 -3.01 4.27
CA GLU A 69 13.93 -3.55 4.74
C GLU A 69 15.05 -3.34 3.71
N ARG A 70 14.72 -3.49 2.43
CA ARG A 70 15.68 -3.29 1.34
C ARG A 70 16.10 -1.83 1.22
N LEU A 71 15.17 -0.88 1.35
CA LEU A 71 15.48 0.55 1.38
C LEU A 71 16.31 0.91 2.63
N ALA A 72 15.95 0.42 3.82
CA ALA A 72 16.72 0.66 5.03
C ALA A 72 18.18 0.21 4.86
N SER A 73 18.39 -1.02 4.40
CA SER A 73 19.73 -1.56 4.13
C SER A 73 20.50 -0.74 3.06
N ALA A 74 19.82 -0.28 2.02
CA ALA A 74 20.42 0.53 0.97
C ALA A 74 20.83 1.91 1.49
N PHE A 75 20.00 2.56 2.31
CA PHE A 75 20.35 3.85 2.95
C PHE A 75 21.51 3.71 3.93
N GLU A 76 21.52 2.68 4.77
CA GLU A 76 22.62 2.39 5.70
C GLU A 76 23.93 2.11 4.95
N GLY A 77 23.85 1.34 3.86
CA GLY A 77 24.99 1.00 2.99
C GLY A 77 25.43 2.13 2.07
N LYS A 78 24.78 3.30 2.09
CA LYS A 78 25.03 4.43 1.17
C LYS A 78 24.93 4.04 -0.32
N ALA A 79 24.00 3.15 -0.61
CA ALA A 79 23.69 2.61 -1.93
C ALA A 79 22.19 2.76 -2.27
N ALA A 80 21.54 3.76 -1.69
CA ALA A 80 20.14 4.05 -1.96
C ALA A 80 19.96 4.48 -3.43
N PRO A 81 18.84 4.11 -4.08
CA PRO A 81 18.51 4.58 -5.43
C PRO A 81 18.35 6.11 -5.45
N ASP A 82 18.46 6.70 -6.64
CA ASP A 82 18.27 8.15 -6.81
C ASP A 82 16.80 8.57 -6.65
N ALA A 83 15.90 7.78 -7.23
CA ALA A 83 14.46 7.90 -7.03
C ALA A 83 13.88 6.53 -6.66
N PHE A 84 12.86 6.53 -5.79
CA PHE A 84 12.21 5.29 -5.39
C PHE A 84 10.72 5.49 -5.11
N MET A 85 9.96 4.45 -5.36
CA MET A 85 8.58 4.37 -4.90
C MET A 85 8.51 3.90 -3.45
N GLN A 86 7.53 4.43 -2.72
CA GLN A 86 7.13 3.95 -1.40
C GLN A 86 5.62 4.20 -1.23
N LEU A 87 5.01 3.52 -0.25
CA LEU A 87 3.66 3.85 0.17
C LEU A 87 3.61 5.30 0.67
N GLY A 88 2.66 6.09 0.18
CA GLY A 88 2.51 7.49 0.55
C GLY A 88 2.37 7.71 2.07
N GLN A 89 1.78 6.74 2.75
CA GLN A 89 1.64 6.72 4.21
C GLN A 89 2.99 6.76 4.94
N ASN A 90 4.08 6.32 4.30
CA ASN A 90 5.43 6.33 4.88
C ASN A 90 6.21 7.61 4.59
N SER A 91 5.69 8.49 3.72
CA SER A 91 6.44 9.68 3.20
C SER A 91 6.99 10.58 4.30
N GLN A 92 6.17 10.94 5.29
CA GLN A 92 6.61 11.83 6.37
C GLN A 92 7.64 11.20 7.30
N TYR A 93 7.61 9.87 7.49
CA TYR A 93 8.65 9.16 8.23
C TYR A 93 10.00 9.24 7.50
N TYR A 94 10.02 9.00 6.18
CA TYR A 94 11.23 9.12 5.38
C TYR A 94 11.77 10.56 5.37
N ALA A 95 10.88 11.55 5.25
CA ALA A 95 11.26 12.97 5.30
C ALA A 95 11.87 13.35 6.66
N GLN A 96 11.21 13.01 7.77
CA GLN A 96 11.70 13.30 9.12
C GLN A 96 13.03 12.59 9.41
N SER A 97 13.24 11.41 8.84
CA SER A 97 14.51 10.67 8.97
C SER A 97 15.64 11.23 8.09
N GLY A 98 15.39 12.32 7.35
CA GLY A 98 16.39 12.94 6.47
C GLY A 98 16.75 12.09 5.25
N LEU A 99 15.88 11.15 4.86
CA LEU A 99 16.16 10.18 3.79
C LEU A 99 15.69 10.68 2.41
N THR A 100 14.98 11.81 2.34
CA THR A 100 14.42 12.35 1.10
C THR A 100 14.76 13.81 0.89
N LYS A 101 14.74 14.24 -0.36
CA LYS A 101 14.85 15.64 -0.77
C LYS A 101 13.47 16.21 -1.09
N PRO A 102 13.27 17.55 -0.95
CA PRO A 102 12.02 18.21 -1.35
C PRO A 102 11.74 18.09 -2.86
N VAL A 103 10.45 17.96 -3.18
CA VAL A 103 9.91 17.84 -4.55
C VAL A 103 8.75 18.81 -4.79
N ASP A 104 8.81 19.99 -4.16
CA ASP A 104 7.77 21.04 -4.26
C ASP A 104 7.50 21.46 -5.70
N ASP A 105 8.54 21.57 -6.52
CA ASP A 105 8.49 21.91 -7.93
C ASP A 105 7.65 20.90 -8.73
N ILE A 106 7.77 19.62 -8.43
CA ILE A 106 6.99 18.57 -9.10
C ILE A 106 5.53 18.64 -8.67
N LEU A 107 5.27 18.71 -7.37
CA LEU A 107 3.89 18.83 -6.86
C LEU A 107 3.19 20.09 -7.40
N ALA A 108 3.90 21.22 -7.43
CA ALA A 108 3.37 22.45 -8.00
C ALA A 108 3.01 22.29 -9.47
N SER A 109 3.86 21.64 -10.28
CA SER A 109 3.58 21.36 -11.69
C SER A 109 2.37 20.45 -11.89
N MET A 110 2.16 19.46 -11.00
CA MET A 110 0.99 18.59 -11.04
C MET A 110 -0.30 19.34 -10.69
N ARG A 111 -0.26 20.22 -9.69
CA ARG A 111 -1.40 21.08 -9.32
C ARG A 111 -1.77 22.10 -10.39
N ALA A 112 -0.81 22.53 -11.18
CA ALA A 112 -1.03 23.50 -12.28
C ALA A 112 -1.74 22.87 -13.50
N ARG A 113 -1.91 21.55 -13.55
CA ARG A 113 -2.68 20.90 -14.64
C ARG A 113 -4.15 21.21 -14.53
N ASP A 114 -4.86 21.03 -15.64
CA ASP A 114 -6.32 21.16 -15.66
C ASP A 114 -6.98 20.20 -14.65
N GLY A 115 -7.82 20.75 -13.78
CA GLY A 115 -8.46 20.03 -12.68
C GLY A 115 -7.56 19.71 -11.48
N GLY A 116 -6.27 20.07 -11.50
CA GLY A 116 -5.33 19.88 -10.41
C GLY A 116 -5.14 18.41 -10.00
N VAL A 117 -4.90 18.19 -8.71
CA VAL A 117 -4.78 16.86 -8.06
C VAL A 117 -5.86 16.71 -6.99
N TYR A 118 -6.16 15.47 -6.59
CA TYR A 118 -6.98 15.26 -5.37
C TYR A 118 -6.23 15.80 -4.15
N GLU A 119 -6.67 16.95 -3.63
CA GLU A 119 -6.02 17.63 -2.50
C GLU A 119 -6.06 16.81 -1.21
N SER A 120 -6.98 15.86 -1.07
CA SER A 120 -7.03 14.88 0.02
C SER A 120 -5.75 14.06 0.16
N MET A 121 -5.00 13.88 -0.93
CA MET A 121 -3.76 13.09 -0.98
C MET A 121 -2.51 13.88 -0.58
N VAL A 122 -2.57 15.21 -0.66
CA VAL A 122 -1.39 16.07 -0.46
C VAL A 122 -0.88 16.11 0.98
N PRO A 123 -1.71 16.15 2.03
CA PRO A 123 -1.22 16.32 3.40
C PRO A 123 -0.20 15.25 3.84
N GLN A 124 -0.32 14.01 3.36
CA GLN A 124 0.64 12.94 3.72
C GLN A 124 1.99 13.07 3.02
N ALA A 125 2.07 13.86 1.94
CA ALA A 125 3.32 14.15 1.23
C ALA A 125 4.13 15.30 1.86
N ILE A 126 3.48 16.14 2.69
CA ILE A 126 4.08 17.37 3.24
C ILE A 126 4.74 17.11 4.59
N TYR A 127 5.99 17.54 4.72
CA TYR A 127 6.72 17.59 5.97
C TYR A 127 7.42 18.95 6.12
N GLU A 128 7.23 19.62 7.26
CA GLU A 128 7.77 20.97 7.54
C GLU A 128 7.51 22.00 6.42
N GLY A 129 6.34 21.93 5.79
CA GLY A 129 5.90 22.84 4.73
C GLY A 129 6.40 22.49 3.34
N HIS A 130 7.22 21.45 3.17
CA HIS A 130 7.76 20.98 1.90
C HIS A 130 7.18 19.64 1.47
N ALA A 131 6.95 19.46 0.17
CA ALA A 131 6.60 18.17 -0.38
C ALA A 131 7.84 17.28 -0.46
N HIS A 132 7.81 16.12 0.18
CA HIS A 132 8.87 15.10 0.16
C HIS A 132 8.52 13.85 -0.66
N SER A 133 7.30 13.81 -1.16
CA SER A 133 6.84 12.80 -2.11
C SER A 133 5.81 13.38 -3.07
N VAL A 134 5.57 12.68 -4.16
CA VAL A 134 4.45 12.96 -5.06
C VAL A 134 3.61 11.69 -5.22
N PRO A 135 2.31 11.74 -4.89
CA PRO A 135 1.43 10.59 -5.03
C PRO A 135 1.26 10.24 -6.51
N ILE A 136 1.35 8.96 -6.83
CA ILE A 136 1.19 8.45 -8.20
C ILE A 136 -0.28 8.20 -8.51
N GLU A 137 -1.01 7.67 -7.56
CA GLU A 137 -2.39 7.23 -7.69
C GLU A 137 -3.09 7.31 -6.33
N ILE A 138 -4.37 6.98 -6.29
CA ILE A 138 -5.10 6.81 -5.03
C ILE A 138 -5.41 5.32 -4.89
N ASP A 139 -4.84 4.72 -3.86
CA ASP A 139 -5.06 3.32 -3.52
C ASP A 139 -6.35 3.19 -2.71
N LEU A 140 -7.47 3.14 -3.43
CA LEU A 140 -8.78 2.99 -2.83
C LEU A 140 -9.08 1.52 -2.55
N VAL A 141 -9.53 1.23 -1.35
CA VAL A 141 -9.81 -0.14 -0.89
C VAL A 141 -11.31 -0.33 -0.68
N PRO A 142 -12.06 -0.79 -1.69
CA PRO A 142 -13.44 -1.23 -1.49
C PRO A 142 -13.51 -2.61 -0.82
N MET A 143 -14.69 -3.01 -0.42
CA MET A 143 -15.00 -4.41 -0.09
C MET A 143 -15.45 -5.13 -1.37
N PHE A 144 -14.74 -6.19 -1.76
CA PHE A 144 -15.21 -7.15 -2.74
C PHE A 144 -16.17 -8.14 -2.08
N ALA A 145 -17.29 -8.41 -2.72
CA ALA A 145 -18.32 -9.33 -2.21
C ALA A 145 -18.78 -10.27 -3.31
N ARG A 146 -18.92 -11.54 -2.99
CA ARG A 146 -19.46 -12.60 -3.86
C ARG A 146 -20.98 -12.58 -3.81
N LYS A 147 -21.62 -11.88 -4.76
CA LYS A 147 -23.08 -11.75 -4.79
C LYS A 147 -23.83 -13.08 -5.00
N ASP A 148 -23.21 -14.04 -5.69
CA ASP A 148 -23.76 -15.39 -5.84
C ASP A 148 -23.81 -16.14 -4.50
N LEU A 149 -22.74 -16.11 -3.71
CA LEU A 149 -22.72 -16.74 -2.39
C LEU A 149 -23.67 -16.04 -1.41
N ILE A 150 -23.79 -14.71 -1.50
CA ILE A 150 -24.77 -13.95 -0.69
C ILE A 150 -26.20 -14.37 -1.05
N ALA A 151 -26.52 -14.40 -2.35
CA ALA A 151 -27.86 -14.80 -2.82
C ALA A 151 -28.27 -16.19 -2.34
N GLU A 152 -27.34 -17.15 -2.30
CA GLU A 152 -27.59 -18.48 -1.75
C GLU A 152 -28.00 -18.47 -0.27
N THR A 153 -27.61 -17.47 0.51
CA THR A 153 -28.00 -17.36 1.93
C THR A 153 -29.42 -16.87 2.12
N GLY A 154 -29.99 -16.19 1.13
CA GLY A 154 -31.27 -15.47 1.24
C GLY A 154 -31.16 -14.15 2.03
N LEU A 155 -29.96 -13.74 2.43
CA LEU A 155 -29.72 -12.48 3.14
C LEU A 155 -29.36 -11.36 2.16
N PRO A 156 -29.57 -10.08 2.51
CA PRO A 156 -29.18 -8.96 1.68
C PRO A 156 -27.66 -8.78 1.66
N VAL A 157 -27.17 -7.97 0.70
CA VAL A 157 -25.78 -7.48 0.70
C VAL A 157 -25.53 -6.73 2.01
N PRO A 158 -24.42 -7.03 2.72
CA PRO A 158 -24.17 -6.45 4.04
C PRO A 158 -23.85 -4.95 3.97
N GLU A 159 -24.47 -4.16 4.84
CA GLU A 159 -24.19 -2.75 5.03
C GLU A 159 -23.39 -2.48 6.32
N THR A 160 -23.50 -3.38 7.30
CA THR A 160 -22.80 -3.32 8.58
C THR A 160 -21.86 -4.52 8.75
N TRP A 161 -20.87 -4.39 9.64
CA TRP A 161 -19.99 -5.51 10.00
C TRP A 161 -20.74 -6.69 10.61
N GLU A 162 -21.81 -6.42 11.35
CA GLU A 162 -22.65 -7.50 11.91
C GLU A 162 -23.44 -8.21 10.81
N ASP A 163 -23.93 -7.50 9.78
CA ASP A 163 -24.56 -8.14 8.63
C ASP A 163 -23.56 -9.01 7.86
N LEU A 164 -22.33 -8.51 7.65
CA LEU A 164 -21.25 -9.27 7.02
C LEU A 164 -20.97 -10.56 7.82
N ARG A 165 -20.89 -10.46 9.15
CA ARG A 165 -20.69 -11.62 10.04
C ARG A 165 -21.83 -12.64 9.90
N LYS A 166 -23.10 -12.20 9.86
CA LYS A 166 -24.28 -13.06 9.66
C LYS A 166 -24.22 -13.77 8.31
N VAL A 167 -23.93 -13.04 7.24
CA VAL A 167 -23.80 -13.60 5.88
C VAL A 167 -22.64 -14.59 5.83
N SER A 168 -21.49 -14.26 6.39
CA SER A 168 -20.32 -15.14 6.45
C SER A 168 -20.61 -16.45 7.16
N ARG A 169 -21.29 -16.41 8.33
CA ARG A 169 -21.73 -17.61 9.05
C ARG A 169 -22.67 -18.48 8.22
N ALA A 170 -23.62 -17.86 7.50
CA ALA A 170 -24.58 -18.59 6.67
C ALA A 170 -23.87 -19.28 5.48
N ILE A 171 -22.89 -18.62 4.84
CA ILE A 171 -22.07 -19.19 3.77
C ILE A 171 -21.26 -20.39 4.27
N ILE A 172 -20.52 -20.24 5.36
CA ILE A 172 -19.65 -21.30 5.92
C ILE A 172 -20.49 -22.48 6.43
N LYS A 173 -21.67 -22.22 7.01
CA LYS A 173 -22.57 -23.30 7.43
C LYS A 173 -23.01 -24.17 6.26
N LYS A 174 -23.20 -23.60 5.06
CA LYS A 174 -23.54 -24.33 3.84
C LYS A 174 -22.33 -25.07 3.26
N ASN A 175 -21.19 -24.42 3.25
CA ASN A 175 -19.94 -25.01 2.76
C ASN A 175 -18.74 -24.50 3.57
N PRO A 176 -18.19 -25.34 4.48
CA PRO A 176 -17.06 -24.98 5.34
C PRO A 176 -15.72 -24.74 4.60
N GLN A 177 -15.65 -24.99 3.30
CA GLN A 177 -14.45 -24.70 2.51
C GLN A 177 -14.32 -23.20 2.13
N TYR A 178 -15.42 -22.46 2.23
CA TYR A 178 -15.37 -21.01 2.02
C TYR A 178 -14.74 -20.28 3.21
N VAL A 179 -14.16 -19.13 2.89
CA VAL A 179 -13.71 -18.12 3.85
C VAL A 179 -14.76 -17.02 3.85
N GLY A 180 -15.32 -16.69 4.99
CA GLY A 180 -16.30 -15.62 5.12
C GLY A 180 -15.64 -14.28 4.80
N LEU A 181 -14.72 -13.82 5.66
CA LEU A 181 -13.91 -12.63 5.45
C LEU A 181 -12.43 -13.03 5.29
N GLY A 182 -11.88 -12.75 4.12
CA GLY A 182 -10.45 -12.91 3.83
C GLY A 182 -9.69 -11.61 4.16
N ILE A 183 -9.30 -11.46 5.41
CA ILE A 183 -8.49 -10.34 5.90
C ILE A 183 -7.19 -10.88 6.48
N PRO A 184 -5.99 -10.41 6.03
CA PRO A 184 -4.74 -10.83 6.65
C PRO A 184 -4.66 -10.33 8.10
N LEU A 185 -4.23 -11.23 9.02
CA LEU A 185 -3.96 -10.91 10.42
C LEU A 185 -2.47 -11.13 10.74
N SER A 186 -1.62 -10.94 9.74
CA SER A 186 -0.16 -11.01 9.80
C SER A 186 0.45 -9.61 9.93
N ASN A 187 1.77 -9.49 9.84
CA ASN A 187 2.49 -8.21 9.73
C ASN A 187 2.63 -7.71 8.27
N ALA A 188 1.66 -8.01 7.40
CA ALA A 188 1.62 -7.51 6.04
C ALA A 188 1.17 -6.01 5.98
N ASN A 189 1.45 -5.32 4.87
CA ASN A 189 0.95 -3.95 4.67
C ASN A 189 -0.57 -3.93 4.53
N ASP A 190 -1.12 -4.94 3.85
CA ASP A 190 -2.57 -5.13 3.73
C ASP A 190 -3.24 -5.33 5.09
N ALA A 191 -2.62 -6.07 6.01
CA ALA A 191 -3.12 -6.21 7.37
C ALA A 191 -3.18 -4.86 8.08
N GLU A 192 -2.11 -4.06 8.03
CA GLU A 192 -2.04 -2.75 8.68
C GLU A 192 -3.11 -1.79 8.12
N SER A 193 -3.34 -1.77 6.80
CA SER A 193 -4.32 -0.90 6.16
C SER A 193 -5.76 -1.36 6.38
N GLN A 194 -6.04 -2.65 6.18
CA GLN A 194 -7.39 -3.22 6.26
C GLN A 194 -7.91 -3.24 7.69
N LEU A 195 -7.07 -3.62 8.65
CA LEU A 195 -7.41 -3.55 10.08
C LEU A 195 -7.69 -2.10 10.49
N ARG A 196 -6.89 -1.14 10.04
CA ARG A 196 -7.10 0.28 10.34
C ARG A 196 -8.48 0.76 9.89
N MET A 197 -8.92 0.41 8.68
CA MET A 197 -10.27 0.73 8.18
C MET A 197 -11.36 0.08 9.03
N LEU A 198 -11.19 -1.18 9.45
CA LEU A 198 -12.12 -1.85 10.34
C LEU A 198 -12.21 -1.13 11.70
N PHE A 199 -11.08 -0.81 12.32
CA PHE A 199 -11.06 -0.09 13.60
C PHE A 199 -11.70 1.31 13.48
N TRP A 200 -11.41 2.05 12.43
CA TRP A 200 -12.03 3.35 12.18
C TRP A 200 -13.53 3.23 11.97
N SER A 201 -13.99 2.14 11.33
CA SER A 201 -15.41 1.92 11.13
C SER A 201 -16.16 1.71 12.45
N PHE A 202 -15.52 1.17 13.48
CA PHE A 202 -16.06 1.07 14.84
C PHE A 202 -15.99 2.38 15.62
N GLY A 203 -15.28 3.40 15.11
CA GLY A 203 -15.07 4.68 15.77
C GLY A 203 -13.75 4.78 16.53
N GLY A 204 -12.91 3.72 16.51
CA GLY A 204 -11.55 3.77 17.04
C GLY A 204 -10.67 4.73 16.25
N ALA A 205 -9.74 5.41 16.92
CA ALA A 205 -8.79 6.30 16.29
C ALA A 205 -7.46 6.31 17.04
N MET A 206 -6.34 6.28 16.31
CA MET A 206 -5.02 6.27 16.90
C MET A 206 -4.67 7.60 17.56
N PHE A 207 -5.11 8.71 16.96
CA PHE A 207 -4.76 10.05 17.36
C PHE A 207 -6.01 10.92 17.61
N SER A 208 -5.87 11.92 18.50
CA SER A 208 -6.85 12.99 18.69
C SER A 208 -6.94 13.88 17.43
N GLU A 209 -8.00 14.72 17.35
CA GLU A 209 -8.23 15.63 16.22
C GLU A 209 -7.08 16.64 16.02
N ASP A 210 -6.43 17.06 17.11
CA ASP A 210 -5.25 17.94 17.07
C ASP A 210 -3.92 17.19 16.92
N SER A 211 -3.95 15.87 16.73
CA SER A 211 -2.81 14.96 16.57
C SER A 211 -1.82 14.95 17.76
N LYS A 212 -2.18 15.50 18.93
CA LYS A 212 -1.27 15.64 20.09
C LYS A 212 -1.33 14.47 21.06
N SER A 213 -2.42 13.74 21.08
CA SER A 213 -2.65 12.64 22.02
C SER A 213 -2.89 11.32 21.31
N VAL A 214 -2.42 10.25 21.93
CA VAL A 214 -2.72 8.88 21.50
C VAL A 214 -4.04 8.46 22.17
N THR A 215 -5.00 8.00 21.37
CA THR A 215 -6.37 7.70 21.84
C THR A 215 -6.82 6.27 21.48
N TRP A 216 -5.84 5.40 21.22
CA TRP A 216 -6.13 4.07 20.70
C TRP A 216 -6.88 3.15 21.68
N ASN A 217 -6.51 3.18 22.96
CA ASN A 217 -7.14 2.34 23.97
C ASN A 217 -8.52 2.88 24.39
N SER A 218 -9.45 2.91 23.45
CA SER A 218 -10.83 3.35 23.63
C SER A 218 -11.81 2.18 23.63
N PRO A 219 -13.03 2.33 24.20
CA PRO A 219 -14.06 1.29 24.15
C PRO A 219 -14.38 0.83 22.73
N GLU A 220 -14.39 1.74 21.76
CA GLU A 220 -14.68 1.46 20.36
C GLU A 220 -13.57 0.60 19.74
N THR A 221 -12.32 0.91 20.07
CA THR A 221 -11.15 0.12 19.63
C THR A 221 -11.19 -1.29 20.22
N VAL A 222 -11.46 -1.42 21.52
CA VAL A 222 -11.58 -2.73 22.19
C VAL A 222 -12.73 -3.55 21.60
N ALA A 223 -13.85 -2.92 21.25
CA ALA A 223 -14.96 -3.59 20.59
C ALA A 223 -14.59 -4.12 19.19
N ALA A 224 -13.79 -3.39 18.44
CA ALA A 224 -13.26 -3.84 17.15
C ALA A 224 -12.31 -5.04 17.29
N TYR A 225 -11.41 -5.02 18.28
CA TYR A 225 -10.56 -6.19 18.61
C TYR A 225 -11.43 -7.42 18.96
N GLN A 226 -12.45 -7.23 19.81
CA GLN A 226 -13.35 -8.32 20.18
C GLN A 226 -14.08 -8.87 18.96
N PHE A 227 -14.55 -8.01 18.06
CA PHE A 227 -15.23 -8.44 16.83
C PHE A 227 -14.30 -9.29 15.94
N ILE A 228 -13.04 -8.89 15.74
CA ILE A 228 -12.06 -9.66 14.98
C ILE A 228 -11.81 -11.01 15.64
N LYS A 229 -11.63 -11.03 16.97
CA LYS A 229 -11.42 -12.25 17.76
C LYS A 229 -12.60 -13.22 17.60
N ASP A 230 -13.82 -12.72 17.75
CA ASP A 230 -15.03 -13.53 17.61
C ASP A 230 -15.12 -14.16 16.22
N MET A 231 -14.93 -13.37 15.15
CA MET A 231 -14.97 -13.88 13.78
C MET A 231 -13.86 -14.92 13.51
N TYR A 232 -12.69 -14.75 14.10
CA TYR A 232 -11.61 -15.71 14.00
C TYR A 232 -11.94 -17.01 14.77
N GLU A 233 -12.43 -16.93 16.00
CA GLU A 233 -12.81 -18.08 16.82
C GLU A 233 -13.98 -18.87 16.21
N GLU A 234 -14.93 -18.19 15.60
CA GLU A 234 -16.07 -18.79 14.86
C GLU A 234 -15.66 -19.44 13.54
N GLY A 235 -14.46 -19.17 13.03
CA GLY A 235 -13.97 -19.65 11.75
C GLY A 235 -14.50 -18.88 10.53
N THR A 236 -15.21 -17.76 10.71
CA THR A 236 -15.63 -16.87 9.61
C THR A 236 -14.43 -16.11 9.01
N ILE A 237 -13.38 -15.90 9.79
CA ILE A 237 -12.03 -15.60 9.34
C ILE A 237 -11.22 -16.91 9.47
N THR A 238 -10.62 -17.37 8.37
CA THR A 238 -9.90 -18.65 8.36
C THR A 238 -8.60 -18.60 9.17
N ARG A 239 -8.17 -19.74 9.75
CA ARG A 239 -7.02 -19.80 10.65
C ARG A 239 -5.67 -19.41 10.01
N ASN A 240 -5.49 -19.66 8.70
CA ASN A 240 -4.23 -19.39 8.02
C ASN A 240 -3.99 -17.91 7.67
N VAL A 241 -4.94 -17.01 7.90
CA VAL A 241 -4.75 -15.55 7.65
C VAL A 241 -3.60 -14.93 8.44
N VAL A 242 -3.16 -15.56 9.53
CA VAL A 242 -2.03 -15.12 10.37
C VAL A 242 -0.67 -15.22 9.65
N THR A 243 -0.63 -15.90 8.51
CA THR A 243 0.58 -16.06 7.68
C THR A 243 0.41 -15.44 6.28
N TRP A 244 -0.73 -14.80 5.97
CA TRP A 244 -0.94 -14.19 4.66
C TRP A 244 -0.08 -12.94 4.51
N ASP A 245 0.57 -12.83 3.36
CA ASP A 245 1.19 -11.60 2.88
C ASP A 245 0.18 -10.70 2.15
N ASP A 246 0.65 -9.65 1.48
CA ASP A 246 -0.18 -8.72 0.71
C ASP A 246 -0.88 -9.37 -0.52
N GLY A 247 -0.59 -10.62 -0.84
CA GLY A 247 -1.23 -11.40 -1.90
C GLY A 247 -2.21 -12.47 -1.41
N GLY A 248 -2.30 -12.70 -0.10
CA GLY A 248 -3.08 -13.80 0.46
C GLY A 248 -4.60 -13.65 0.26
N ASN A 249 -5.14 -12.46 0.48
CA ASN A 249 -6.54 -12.13 0.24
C ASN A 249 -6.88 -12.18 -1.27
N ASN A 250 -5.97 -11.69 -2.13
CA ASN A 250 -6.09 -11.79 -3.58
C ASN A 250 -6.27 -13.24 -4.00
N THR A 251 -5.36 -14.11 -3.58
CA THR A 251 -5.39 -15.55 -3.89
C THR A 251 -6.67 -16.21 -3.41
N ALA A 252 -7.12 -15.89 -2.19
CA ALA A 252 -8.36 -16.45 -1.64
C ALA A 252 -9.59 -16.07 -2.47
N TYR A 253 -9.65 -14.84 -2.97
CA TYR A 253 -10.75 -14.38 -3.81
C TYR A 253 -10.66 -14.90 -5.24
N GLN A 254 -9.50 -14.80 -5.87
CA GLN A 254 -9.22 -15.27 -7.24
C GLN A 254 -9.48 -16.76 -7.42
N THR A 255 -9.26 -17.55 -6.37
CA THR A 255 -9.58 -18.99 -6.34
C THR A 255 -11.05 -19.27 -6.00
N GLY A 256 -11.88 -18.22 -5.86
CA GLY A 256 -13.30 -18.31 -5.54
C GLY A 256 -13.61 -18.73 -4.10
N ARG A 257 -12.62 -18.81 -3.21
CA ARG A 257 -12.78 -19.31 -1.83
C ARG A 257 -13.26 -18.27 -0.83
N ALA A 258 -12.89 -17.00 -0.98
CA ALA A 258 -13.34 -15.94 -0.08
C ALA A 258 -14.66 -15.33 -0.55
N ALA A 259 -15.62 -15.15 0.39
CA ALA A 259 -16.88 -14.46 0.12
C ALA A 259 -16.71 -12.94 0.15
N PHE A 260 -15.91 -12.46 1.08
CA PHE A 260 -15.56 -11.04 1.22
C PHE A 260 -14.06 -10.85 1.38
N ILE A 261 -13.52 -9.82 0.74
CA ILE A 261 -12.18 -9.29 0.98
C ILE A 261 -12.21 -7.77 0.92
N MET A 262 -11.38 -7.10 1.70
CA MET A 262 -10.99 -5.71 1.45
C MET A 262 -9.73 -5.74 0.59
N ASN A 263 -9.74 -5.05 -0.55
CA ASN A 263 -8.57 -5.03 -1.42
C ASN A 263 -8.62 -3.85 -2.39
N PRO A 264 -7.48 -3.26 -2.75
CA PRO A 264 -7.41 -2.42 -3.94
C PRO A 264 -7.85 -3.18 -5.20
N PRO A 265 -8.24 -2.52 -6.29
CA PRO A 265 -8.80 -3.20 -7.47
C PRO A 265 -7.86 -4.08 -8.29
N SER A 266 -6.72 -4.54 -7.73
CA SER A 266 -5.85 -5.55 -8.37
C SER A 266 -6.60 -6.85 -8.67
N VAL A 267 -7.50 -7.26 -7.77
CA VAL A 267 -8.36 -8.43 -7.98
C VAL A 267 -9.39 -8.16 -9.08
N TYR A 268 -9.91 -6.92 -9.17
CA TYR A 268 -10.82 -6.53 -10.24
C TYR A 268 -10.14 -6.64 -11.62
N SER A 269 -8.97 -6.01 -11.78
CA SER A 269 -8.22 -6.08 -13.06
C SER A 269 -7.86 -7.51 -13.44
N TRP A 270 -7.46 -8.32 -12.45
CA TRP A 270 -7.18 -9.75 -12.68
C TRP A 270 -8.44 -10.51 -13.17
N MET A 271 -9.61 -10.27 -12.56
CA MET A 271 -10.87 -10.92 -12.98
C MET A 271 -11.28 -10.54 -14.40
N VAL A 272 -11.10 -9.29 -14.79
CA VAL A 272 -11.39 -8.82 -16.16
C VAL A 272 -10.61 -9.62 -17.19
N GLU A 273 -9.36 -9.94 -16.89
CA GLU A 273 -8.47 -10.67 -17.81
C GLU A 273 -8.62 -12.19 -17.74
N ASN A 274 -8.84 -12.75 -16.53
CA ASN A 274 -8.66 -14.17 -16.28
C ASN A 274 -9.94 -14.92 -15.92
N ASP A 275 -10.93 -14.27 -15.29
CA ASP A 275 -12.15 -14.97 -14.83
C ASP A 275 -13.39 -14.06 -14.88
N LYS A 276 -14.01 -14.00 -16.06
CA LYS A 276 -15.24 -13.24 -16.31
C LYS A 276 -16.41 -13.74 -15.46
N LYS A 277 -16.48 -15.04 -15.16
CA LYS A 277 -17.54 -15.59 -14.32
C LYS A 277 -17.41 -15.11 -12.87
N LEU A 278 -16.20 -15.07 -12.33
CA LEU A 278 -15.97 -14.53 -11.00
C LEU A 278 -16.28 -13.03 -10.98
N LEU A 279 -15.90 -12.28 -12.03
CA LEU A 279 -16.23 -10.86 -12.17
C LEU A 279 -17.75 -10.63 -12.17
N GLU A 280 -18.49 -11.38 -12.97
CA GLU A 280 -19.96 -11.31 -13.01
C GLU A 280 -20.64 -11.64 -11.67
N ASN A 281 -20.02 -12.50 -10.87
CA ASN A 281 -20.48 -12.88 -9.54
C ASN A 281 -19.94 -12.00 -8.42
N SER A 282 -19.16 -10.98 -8.73
CA SER A 282 -18.58 -10.04 -7.78
C SER A 282 -19.30 -8.70 -7.81
N VAL A 283 -19.26 -8.01 -6.69
CA VAL A 283 -19.67 -6.60 -6.55
C VAL A 283 -18.70 -5.90 -5.60
N LEU A 284 -18.40 -4.64 -5.91
CA LEU A 284 -17.64 -3.76 -5.02
C LEU A 284 -18.64 -2.95 -4.18
N ILE A 285 -18.50 -3.04 -2.87
CA ILE A 285 -19.34 -2.32 -1.92
C ILE A 285 -18.45 -1.45 -1.01
N ASN A 286 -19.06 -0.52 -0.31
CA ASN A 286 -18.36 0.26 0.70
C ASN A 286 -17.89 -0.64 1.85
N ILE A 287 -16.86 -0.23 2.55
CA ILE A 287 -16.49 -0.85 3.83
C ILE A 287 -17.70 -0.81 4.76
N PRO A 288 -18.10 -1.93 5.36
CA PRO A 288 -19.27 -1.99 6.21
C PRO A 288 -19.21 -1.01 7.37
N LYS A 289 -20.36 -0.44 7.73
CA LYS A 289 -20.48 0.47 8.86
C LYS A 289 -20.28 -0.28 10.18
N GLY A 290 -19.53 0.31 11.10
CA GLY A 290 -19.40 -0.17 12.47
C GLY A 290 -20.65 0.10 13.33
N PRO A 291 -20.71 -0.47 14.54
CA PRO A 291 -21.84 -0.30 15.45
C PRO A 291 -21.88 1.07 16.13
N GLY A 292 -23.06 1.43 16.68
CA GLY A 292 -23.27 2.61 17.51
C GLY A 292 -23.18 3.94 16.76
N GLU A 293 -23.25 5.03 17.52
CA GLU A 293 -23.29 6.40 16.97
C GLU A 293 -21.99 6.81 16.29
N LYS A 294 -20.83 6.31 16.74
CA LYS A 294 -19.51 6.57 16.15
C LYS A 294 -19.24 5.67 14.95
N GLY A 295 -20.09 4.69 14.69
CA GLY A 295 -19.96 3.76 13.56
C GLY A 295 -20.06 4.48 12.22
N ARG A 296 -19.17 4.11 11.30
CA ARG A 296 -19.08 4.70 9.95
C ARG A 296 -18.58 3.70 8.92
N SER A 297 -18.74 3.99 7.64
CA SER A 297 -17.93 3.40 6.60
C SER A 297 -16.63 4.22 6.51
N ALA A 298 -15.47 3.56 6.48
CA ALA A 298 -14.18 4.23 6.49
C ALA A 298 -13.23 3.60 5.45
N THR A 299 -12.66 4.41 4.58
CA THR A 299 -11.66 4.00 3.59
C THR A 299 -10.37 4.75 3.84
N LEU A 300 -9.25 4.04 3.82
CA LEU A 300 -7.91 4.63 3.89
C LEU A 300 -7.55 5.23 2.53
N LEU A 301 -7.07 6.46 2.54
CA LEU A 301 -6.39 7.08 1.40
C LEU A 301 -4.93 6.63 1.39
N GLY A 302 -4.67 5.60 0.61
CA GLY A 302 -3.33 5.14 0.30
C GLY A 302 -2.83 5.68 -1.03
N SER A 303 -1.55 5.54 -1.28
CA SER A 303 -0.94 5.75 -2.59
C SER A 303 0.38 5.03 -2.70
N PHE A 304 0.80 4.76 -3.93
CA PHE A 304 2.21 4.69 -4.24
C PHE A 304 2.68 6.12 -4.51
N SER A 305 3.87 6.45 -4.07
CA SER A 305 4.43 7.80 -4.22
C SER A 305 5.87 7.71 -4.68
N TRP A 306 6.29 8.65 -5.54
CA TRP A 306 7.69 8.85 -5.87
C TRP A 306 8.37 9.73 -4.82
N LEU A 307 9.58 9.33 -4.42
CA LEU A 307 10.46 10.07 -3.53
C LEU A 307 11.83 10.20 -4.20
N VAL A 308 12.53 11.30 -3.90
CA VAL A 308 13.92 11.54 -4.31
C VAL A 308 14.83 11.31 -3.10
N SER A 309 15.83 10.46 -3.26
CA SER A 309 16.76 10.09 -2.17
C SER A 309 17.62 11.27 -1.74
N SER A 310 17.82 11.41 -0.42
CA SER A 310 18.79 12.39 0.12
C SER A 310 20.23 12.06 -0.27
N GLN A 311 20.55 10.81 -0.59
CA GLN A 311 21.88 10.35 -0.96
C GLN A 311 22.19 10.54 -2.45
N THR A 312 21.19 10.88 -3.28
CA THR A 312 21.40 11.05 -4.71
C THR A 312 22.37 12.19 -5.01
N LYS A 313 23.27 11.94 -5.97
CA LYS A 313 24.09 12.95 -6.62
C LYS A 313 23.48 13.45 -7.94
N GLN A 314 22.35 12.85 -8.34
CA GLN A 314 21.67 13.08 -9.62
C GLN A 314 20.26 13.67 -9.39
N GLU A 315 20.13 14.60 -8.42
CA GLU A 315 18.82 15.15 -8.02
C GLU A 315 18.01 15.68 -9.21
N ALA A 316 18.66 16.43 -10.10
CA ALA A 316 17.98 16.97 -11.29
C ALA A 316 17.43 15.85 -12.18
N LEU A 317 18.23 14.83 -12.48
CA LEU A 317 17.80 13.68 -13.29
C LEU A 317 16.69 12.86 -12.59
N ALA A 318 16.76 12.68 -11.27
CA ALA A 318 15.73 11.99 -10.50
C ALA A 318 14.39 12.74 -10.57
N LYS A 319 14.41 14.08 -10.45
CA LYS A 319 13.23 14.92 -10.61
C LYS A 319 12.69 14.91 -12.04
N GLU A 320 13.56 15.00 -13.04
CA GLU A 320 13.19 14.91 -14.46
C GLU A 320 12.55 13.54 -14.81
N TRP A 321 13.07 12.45 -14.22
CA TRP A 321 12.43 11.13 -14.33
C TRP A 321 10.99 11.14 -13.82
N ILE A 322 10.76 11.70 -12.63
CA ILE A 322 9.43 11.78 -12.05
C ILE A 322 8.51 12.67 -12.91
N GLN A 323 9.00 13.80 -13.42
CA GLN A 323 8.25 14.65 -14.35
C GLN A 323 7.92 13.93 -15.65
N TYR A 324 8.86 13.15 -16.21
CA TYR A 324 8.66 12.33 -17.40
C TYR A 324 7.59 11.25 -17.15
N PHE A 325 7.61 10.60 -15.99
CA PHE A 325 6.61 9.63 -15.59
C PHE A 325 5.20 10.23 -15.59
N PHE A 326 5.04 11.47 -15.15
CA PHE A 326 3.77 12.17 -15.12
C PHE A 326 3.41 12.91 -16.41
N GLN A 327 4.18 12.83 -17.50
CA GLN A 327 3.71 13.35 -18.78
C GLN A 327 2.37 12.70 -19.16
N SER A 328 1.42 13.49 -19.70
CA SER A 328 0.03 13.03 -19.90
C SER A 328 -0.04 11.69 -20.64
N GLU A 329 0.67 11.57 -21.76
CA GLU A 329 0.69 10.33 -22.56
C GLU A 329 1.19 9.11 -21.76
N ASN A 330 2.28 9.27 -20.99
CA ASN A 330 2.85 8.20 -20.17
C ASN A 330 1.91 7.81 -19.04
N TYR A 331 1.40 8.81 -18.32
CA TYR A 331 0.58 8.60 -17.15
C TYR A 331 -0.80 8.01 -17.50
N GLU A 332 -1.48 8.55 -18.52
CA GLU A 332 -2.77 8.05 -19.00
C GLU A 332 -2.65 6.60 -19.48
N LYS A 333 -1.61 6.30 -20.28
CA LYS A 333 -1.32 4.94 -20.73
C LYS A 333 -1.09 3.99 -19.55
N LEU A 334 -0.35 4.44 -18.53
CA LEU A 334 -0.09 3.65 -17.32
C LEU A 334 -1.39 3.37 -16.55
N ILE A 335 -2.20 4.38 -16.27
CA ILE A 335 -3.48 4.21 -15.59
C ILE A 335 -4.40 3.25 -16.36
N GLN A 336 -4.49 3.39 -17.69
CA GLN A 336 -5.25 2.47 -18.53
C GLN A 336 -4.73 1.03 -18.41
N THR A 337 -3.40 0.87 -18.42
CA THR A 337 -2.74 -0.46 -18.33
C THR A 337 -3.01 -1.15 -16.99
N THR A 338 -3.18 -0.38 -15.91
CA THR A 338 -3.49 -0.97 -14.58
C THR A 338 -4.89 -1.61 -14.52
N GLY A 339 -5.75 -1.41 -15.53
CA GLY A 339 -7.08 -2.02 -15.59
C GLY A 339 -7.98 -1.68 -14.40
N GLY A 340 -7.82 -0.48 -13.82
CA GLY A 340 -8.58 -0.01 -12.66
C GLY A 340 -7.89 -0.25 -11.31
N ARG A 341 -6.72 -0.92 -11.29
CA ARG A 341 -5.94 -1.11 -10.05
C ARG A 341 -5.54 0.23 -9.41
N TRP A 342 -5.18 1.21 -10.23
CA TRP A 342 -4.79 2.54 -9.81
C TRP A 342 -5.86 3.57 -10.18
N TYR A 343 -6.42 4.23 -9.18
CA TYR A 343 -7.31 5.37 -9.41
C TYR A 343 -6.46 6.63 -9.62
N PRO A 344 -6.67 7.40 -10.71
CA PRO A 344 -5.76 8.49 -11.06
C PRO A 344 -5.74 9.60 -10.00
N ILE A 345 -4.54 10.17 -9.77
CA ILE A 345 -4.37 11.32 -8.89
C ILE A 345 -4.97 12.62 -9.46
N PHE A 346 -5.24 12.67 -10.77
CA PHE A 346 -5.81 13.82 -11.46
C PHE A 346 -7.33 13.65 -11.62
N PRO A 347 -8.17 14.51 -10.95
CA PRO A 347 -9.63 14.39 -11.03
C PRO A 347 -10.20 14.51 -12.45
N ALA A 348 -9.61 15.36 -13.30
CA ALA A 348 -10.03 15.50 -14.68
C ALA A 348 -9.88 14.18 -15.47
N LEU A 349 -8.78 13.48 -15.27
CA LEU A 349 -8.53 12.17 -15.89
C LEU A 349 -9.51 11.11 -15.36
N ALA A 350 -9.74 11.05 -14.05
CA ALA A 350 -10.72 10.13 -13.46
C ALA A 350 -12.12 10.28 -14.05
N LYS A 351 -12.55 11.53 -14.25
CA LYS A 351 -13.87 11.88 -14.77
C LYS A 351 -14.00 11.71 -16.29
N SER A 352 -12.91 11.71 -17.03
CA SER A 352 -12.91 11.58 -18.49
C SER A 352 -12.67 10.14 -18.99
N MET A 353 -11.86 9.37 -18.26
CA MET A 353 -11.46 8.02 -18.68
C MET A 353 -12.64 7.03 -18.59
N PRO A 354 -13.04 6.37 -19.70
CA PRO A 354 -14.18 5.45 -19.74
C PRO A 354 -14.10 4.33 -18.68
N LEU A 355 -12.88 3.87 -18.38
CA LEU A 355 -12.61 2.85 -17.36
C LEU A 355 -13.27 3.18 -16.00
N PHE A 356 -13.27 4.44 -15.60
CA PHE A 356 -13.82 4.89 -14.30
C PHE A 356 -15.19 5.54 -14.47
N LYS A 357 -15.37 6.35 -15.52
CA LYS A 357 -16.59 7.12 -15.78
C LYS A 357 -17.80 6.22 -16.06
N ASP A 358 -17.60 5.21 -16.91
CA ASP A 358 -18.70 4.40 -17.45
C ASP A 358 -18.84 3.04 -16.74
N ASN A 359 -17.98 2.74 -15.77
CA ASN A 359 -17.97 1.47 -15.08
C ASN A 359 -18.63 1.56 -13.69
N PRO A 360 -19.77 0.90 -13.49
CA PRO A 360 -20.52 0.99 -12.23
C PRO A 360 -19.72 0.49 -11.00
N SER A 361 -18.71 -0.36 -11.20
CA SER A 361 -17.82 -0.81 -10.11
C SER A 361 -17.02 0.33 -9.48
N PHE A 362 -16.79 1.42 -10.22
CA PHE A 362 -16.01 2.58 -9.78
C PHE A 362 -16.87 3.81 -9.48
N ALA A 363 -18.20 3.70 -9.55
CA ALA A 363 -19.13 4.84 -9.42
C ALA A 363 -18.93 5.67 -8.14
N ASN A 364 -18.44 5.06 -7.05
CA ASN A 364 -18.22 5.73 -5.76
C ASN A 364 -16.76 6.18 -5.53
N PHE A 365 -15.84 5.92 -6.47
CA PHE A 365 -14.41 6.15 -6.24
C PHE A 365 -14.05 7.62 -6.14
N ASP A 366 -14.68 8.50 -6.92
CA ASP A 366 -14.46 9.97 -6.82
C ASP A 366 -14.81 10.49 -5.40
N LYS A 367 -15.90 9.99 -4.83
CA LYS A 367 -16.29 10.33 -3.45
C LYS A 367 -15.29 9.76 -2.44
N LEU A 368 -14.88 8.51 -2.59
CA LEU A 368 -13.90 7.88 -1.71
C LEU A 368 -12.54 8.58 -1.78
N ALA A 369 -12.11 9.00 -2.98
CA ALA A 369 -10.88 9.76 -3.18
C ALA A 369 -10.93 11.14 -2.49
N THR A 370 -12.12 11.75 -2.39
CA THR A 370 -12.31 13.06 -1.75
C THR A 370 -12.45 12.93 -0.23
N ASP A 371 -13.25 11.99 0.26
CA ASP A 371 -13.71 11.90 1.64
C ASP A 371 -12.96 10.83 2.47
N GLY A 372 -12.07 10.07 1.87
CA GLY A 372 -11.32 9.02 2.55
C GLY A 372 -10.42 9.57 3.66
N LEU A 373 -9.96 8.70 4.53
CA LEU A 373 -9.22 9.05 5.74
C LEU A 373 -7.73 8.76 5.57
N THR A 374 -6.90 9.60 6.16
CA THR A 374 -5.45 9.38 6.22
C THR A 374 -5.03 8.70 7.53
N ILE A 375 -3.79 8.20 7.57
CA ILE A 375 -3.24 7.50 8.75
C ILE A 375 -3.25 8.33 10.04
N GLY A 376 -3.37 9.65 9.93
CA GLY A 376 -3.47 10.57 11.08
C GLY A 376 -4.86 10.67 11.69
N PHE A 377 -5.87 10.02 11.09
CA PHE A 377 -7.25 10.14 11.57
C PHE A 377 -7.36 9.87 13.11
N LYS A 378 -8.04 10.76 13.90
CA LYS A 378 -8.92 11.87 13.52
C LYS A 378 -8.19 13.16 13.08
N GLY A 379 -6.92 13.32 13.43
CA GLY A 379 -6.12 14.48 13.07
C GLY A 379 -5.48 14.38 11.68
N ALA A 380 -4.58 15.31 11.40
CA ALA A 380 -3.78 15.33 10.18
C ALA A 380 -2.71 14.21 10.18
N PRO A 381 -2.21 13.79 9.01
CA PRO A 381 -1.01 12.97 8.93
C PRO A 381 0.17 13.65 9.64
N THR A 382 0.94 12.87 10.39
CA THR A 382 2.13 13.33 11.09
C THR A 382 3.27 12.33 10.91
N PRO A 383 4.53 12.74 11.11
CA PRO A 383 5.65 11.79 11.09
C PRO A 383 5.47 10.62 12.09
N LEU A 384 4.83 10.89 13.25
CA LEU A 384 4.52 9.83 14.20
C LEU A 384 3.50 8.85 13.63
N ALA A 385 2.42 9.32 13.00
CA ALA A 385 1.43 8.47 12.35
C ALA A 385 2.05 7.63 11.24
N SER A 386 2.94 8.22 10.44
CA SER A 386 3.72 7.55 9.41
C SER A 386 4.64 6.48 10.01
N GLN A 387 5.34 6.78 11.10
CA GLN A 387 6.21 5.82 11.80
C GLN A 387 5.42 4.65 12.39
N VAL A 388 4.26 4.93 13.01
CA VAL A 388 3.35 3.89 13.56
C VAL A 388 2.89 2.94 12.46
N TYR A 389 2.54 3.49 11.28
CA TYR A 389 2.15 2.69 10.12
C TYR A 389 3.31 1.85 9.59
N THR A 390 4.49 2.44 9.43
CA THR A 390 5.71 1.74 8.96
C THR A 390 6.13 0.61 9.92
N ALA A 391 6.01 0.85 11.23
CA ALA A 391 6.31 -0.14 12.27
C ALA A 391 5.23 -1.21 12.44
N LYS A 392 4.10 -1.10 11.70
CA LYS A 392 2.99 -2.06 11.73
C LYS A 392 2.47 -2.37 13.14
N ILE A 393 2.36 -1.35 13.97
CA ILE A 393 1.98 -1.51 15.39
C ILE A 393 0.57 -2.08 15.51
N LEU A 394 -0.36 -1.65 14.66
CA LEU A 394 -1.74 -2.12 14.72
C LEU A 394 -1.84 -3.61 14.37
N SER A 395 -1.26 -4.04 13.26
CA SER A 395 -1.28 -5.45 12.86
C SER A 395 -0.52 -6.33 13.85
N SER A 396 0.60 -5.86 14.43
CA SER A 396 1.31 -6.54 15.51
C SER A 396 0.45 -6.75 16.75
N SER A 397 -0.35 -5.75 17.14
CA SER A 397 -1.25 -5.88 18.29
C SER A 397 -2.35 -6.92 18.08
N VAL A 398 -2.89 -6.98 16.85
CA VAL A 398 -3.87 -8.01 16.48
C VAL A 398 -3.22 -9.40 16.49
N GLN A 399 -1.98 -9.55 16.03
CA GLN A 399 -1.26 -10.81 16.13
C GLN A 399 -1.06 -11.26 17.58
N GLN A 400 -0.70 -10.36 18.49
CA GLN A 400 -0.60 -10.71 19.91
C GLN A 400 -1.93 -11.22 20.49
N MET A 401 -3.06 -10.67 20.03
CA MET A 401 -4.38 -11.15 20.45
C MET A 401 -4.69 -12.53 19.85
N ILE A 402 -4.44 -12.70 18.56
CA ILE A 402 -4.86 -13.92 17.83
C ILE A 402 -3.88 -15.08 18.03
N VAL A 403 -2.58 -14.81 18.04
CA VAL A 403 -1.52 -15.84 18.10
C VAL A 403 -1.08 -16.08 19.55
N ASP A 404 -0.85 -15.01 20.32
CA ASP A 404 -0.33 -15.11 21.69
C ASP A 404 -1.44 -15.17 22.73
N GLY A 405 -2.72 -15.08 22.33
CA GLY A 405 -3.88 -15.24 23.21
C GLY A 405 -4.16 -14.07 24.15
N LYS A 406 -3.62 -12.88 23.89
CA LYS A 406 -3.91 -11.68 24.70
C LYS A 406 -5.38 -11.31 24.60
N SER A 407 -5.88 -10.65 25.64
CA SER A 407 -7.23 -10.09 25.58
C SER A 407 -7.31 -8.89 24.62
N PRO A 408 -8.49 -8.56 24.05
CA PRO A 408 -8.73 -7.35 23.29
C PRO A 408 -8.27 -6.09 24.02
N GLN A 409 -8.51 -5.99 25.31
CA GLN A 409 -8.08 -4.88 26.15
C GLN A 409 -6.56 -4.77 26.24
N ASP A 410 -5.86 -5.89 26.46
CA ASP A 410 -4.39 -5.91 26.55
C ASP A 410 -3.74 -5.57 25.21
N ALA A 411 -4.30 -6.05 24.08
CA ALA A 411 -3.82 -5.72 22.74
C ALA A 411 -3.96 -4.22 22.44
N ALA A 412 -5.09 -3.62 22.79
CA ALA A 412 -5.32 -2.18 22.64
C ALA A 412 -4.37 -1.36 23.52
N ALA A 413 -4.20 -1.76 24.78
CA ALA A 413 -3.29 -1.09 25.73
C ALA A 413 -1.83 -1.20 25.27
N TRP A 414 -1.39 -2.35 24.79
CA TRP A 414 -0.06 -2.55 24.25
C TRP A 414 0.20 -1.63 23.04
N ALA A 415 -0.72 -1.59 22.08
CA ALA A 415 -0.56 -0.75 20.90
C ALA A 415 -0.48 0.73 21.28
N GLN A 416 -1.30 1.21 22.20
CA GLN A 416 -1.22 2.58 22.71
C GLN A 416 0.14 2.86 23.34
N ALA A 417 0.63 1.98 24.24
CA ALA A 417 1.91 2.14 24.90
C ALA A 417 3.10 2.19 23.92
N GLU A 418 3.08 1.36 22.86
CA GLU A 418 4.13 1.40 21.83
C GLU A 418 4.10 2.73 21.04
N VAL A 419 2.92 3.26 20.72
CA VAL A 419 2.81 4.56 20.07
C VAL A 419 3.29 5.70 20.97
N GLU A 420 2.93 5.69 22.27
CA GLU A 420 3.40 6.68 23.27
C GLU A 420 4.92 6.61 23.45
N LYS A 421 5.50 5.41 23.42
CA LYS A 421 6.96 5.21 23.47
C LYS A 421 7.63 5.84 22.23
N LEU A 422 7.09 5.63 21.02
CA LEU A 422 7.59 6.29 19.82
C LEU A 422 7.48 7.81 19.89
N ALA A 423 6.39 8.33 20.45
CA ALA A 423 6.17 9.75 20.63
C ALA A 423 7.18 10.37 21.61
N SER A 424 7.58 9.63 22.65
CA SER A 424 8.53 10.10 23.67
C SER A 424 10.00 10.00 23.26
N ALA A 425 10.34 9.05 22.39
CA ALA A 425 11.71 8.86 21.90
C ALA A 425 12.23 10.02 21.02
N LYS A 426 11.37 10.97 20.66
CA LYS A 426 11.67 12.14 19.80
C LYS A 426 11.77 13.46 20.56
N LYS A 427 11.65 13.44 21.88
CA LYS A 427 11.92 14.58 22.77
C LYS A 427 13.35 14.51 23.31
#